data_1b326f1a4b448433103a70d064ba5934
#
_entry.id   1b326f1a4b448433103a70d064ba5934
#
_cell.length_a   1.000
_cell.length_b   1.000
_cell.length_c   1.000
_cell.angle_alpha   90.00
_cell.angle_beta   90.00
_cell.angle_gamma   90.00
#
_symmetry.space_group_name_H-M   'P 1'
#
loop_
_entity.id
_entity.type
_entity.pdbx_description
1 polymer ?
#
loop_
_entity_poly.entity_id
_entity_poly.type
_entity_poly.pdbx_seq_one_letter_code
_entity_poly.pdbx_strand_id
1 'polypeptide(L)'
;AFASYSKISASKALGRTDFEVFPEYENAEKFHRDDLELIRTRERMEMQETYVTATGEPRIVQTLKTLVPLEGRTPLIIGISWDITNIQNIEQELIFARIKAEQSDRLKTAFLANMSHEIRTPLNAIVGFSHLMTIADNAEDEKLYSDIINQNSEILLQLINDILDLAKIEAGTLE
;
A
#
# COMPACT_ATOMS: atom_id res chain seq x y z
N ALA A 1 28.85 -9.60 2.90
CA ALA A 1 27.59 -10.29 3.25
C ALA A 1 27.80 -11.37 4.33
N PHE A 2 28.58 -12.45 4.06
CA PHE A 2 28.76 -13.54 5.05
C PHE A 2 29.33 -13.06 6.39
N ALA A 3 30.37 -12.21 6.36
CA ALA A 3 31.03 -11.72 7.57
C ALA A 3 30.15 -10.79 8.44
N SER A 4 29.19 -10.09 7.85
CA SER A 4 28.22 -9.28 8.60
C SER A 4 27.14 -10.12 9.28
N TYR A 5 26.87 -11.30 8.74
CA TYR A 5 25.90 -12.25 9.24
C TYR A 5 26.50 -13.15 10.34
N SER A 6 27.65 -13.78 10.07
CA SER A 6 28.32 -14.74 10.96
C SER A 6 29.23 -14.09 12.01
N LYS A 7 29.44 -12.77 11.97
CA LYS A 7 30.41 -12.04 12.82
C LYS A 7 31.86 -12.49 12.68
N ILE A 8 32.15 -13.42 11.77
CA ILE A 8 33.52 -13.89 11.45
C ILE A 8 33.83 -13.75 9.95
N SER A 9 35.11 -13.69 9.60
CA SER A 9 35.51 -13.69 8.19
C SER A 9 35.36 -15.05 7.55
N ALA A 10 35.09 -15.08 6.24
CA ALA A 10 34.97 -16.34 5.48
C ALA A 10 36.19 -17.26 5.64
N SER A 11 37.39 -16.70 5.71
CA SER A 11 38.64 -17.44 5.92
C SER A 11 38.71 -18.17 7.29
N LYS A 12 38.08 -17.60 8.31
CA LYS A 12 37.97 -18.20 9.63
C LYS A 12 36.85 -19.24 9.75
N ALA A 13 35.89 -19.22 8.84
CA ALA A 13 34.79 -20.19 8.78
C ALA A 13 35.21 -21.50 8.09
N LEU A 14 36.25 -21.47 7.27
CA LEU A 14 36.70 -22.66 6.55
C LEU A 14 37.08 -23.80 7.48
N GLY A 15 36.47 -24.99 7.25
CA GLY A 15 36.71 -26.21 8.02
C GLY A 15 36.02 -26.25 9.37
N ARG A 16 35.13 -25.31 9.65
CA ARG A 16 34.31 -25.26 10.87
C ARG A 16 32.87 -25.63 10.60
N THR A 17 32.23 -26.10 11.63
CA THR A 17 30.78 -26.39 11.64
C THR A 17 29.98 -25.12 11.93
N ASP A 18 28.66 -25.15 11.64
CA ASP A 18 27.75 -24.05 11.98
C ASP A 18 27.79 -23.68 13.46
N PHE A 19 27.91 -24.69 14.34
CA PHE A 19 28.01 -24.48 15.79
C PHE A 19 29.28 -23.73 16.23
N GLU A 20 30.35 -23.79 15.43
CA GLU A 20 31.58 -23.06 15.68
C GLU A 20 31.61 -21.67 15.04
N VAL A 21 30.76 -21.46 14.02
CA VAL A 21 30.71 -20.23 13.23
C VAL A 21 29.66 -19.27 13.78
N PHE A 22 28.52 -19.78 14.21
CA PHE A 22 27.41 -18.97 14.70
C PHE A 22 27.37 -19.00 16.24
N PRO A 23 27.56 -17.86 16.90
CA PRO A 23 27.64 -17.81 18.37
C PRO A 23 26.28 -18.08 19.06
N GLU A 24 25.19 -17.95 18.33
CA GLU A 24 23.85 -18.19 18.81
C GLU A 24 23.44 -19.63 18.48
N TYR A 25 23.36 -20.48 19.50
CA TYR A 25 23.05 -21.91 19.38
C TYR A 25 21.79 -22.21 18.58
N GLU A 26 20.74 -21.40 18.79
CA GLU A 26 19.44 -21.57 18.09
C GLU A 26 19.59 -21.45 16.57
N ASN A 27 20.41 -20.49 16.09
CA ASN A 27 20.68 -20.32 14.67
C ASN A 27 21.48 -21.48 14.09
N ALA A 28 22.52 -21.94 14.79
CA ALA A 28 23.33 -23.06 14.36
C ALA A 28 22.50 -24.37 14.30
N GLU A 29 21.65 -24.61 15.28
CA GLU A 29 20.75 -25.77 15.30
C GLU A 29 19.72 -25.72 14.16
N LYS A 30 19.17 -24.53 13.87
CA LYS A 30 18.26 -24.34 12.74
C LYS A 30 18.95 -24.65 11.42
N PHE A 31 20.14 -24.09 11.17
CA PHE A 31 20.88 -24.32 9.93
C PHE A 31 21.23 -25.79 9.75
N HIS A 32 21.66 -26.43 10.81
CA HIS A 32 21.96 -27.87 10.79
C HIS A 32 20.71 -28.73 10.48
N ARG A 33 19.58 -28.41 11.07
CA ARG A 33 18.29 -29.09 10.79
C ARG A 33 17.85 -28.90 9.35
N ASP A 34 17.94 -27.66 8.82
CA ASP A 34 17.60 -27.35 7.44
C ASP A 34 18.51 -28.11 6.45
N ASP A 35 19.80 -28.23 6.77
CA ASP A 35 20.76 -28.99 5.96
C ASP A 35 20.44 -30.49 5.96
N LEU A 36 20.09 -31.06 7.11
CA LEU A 36 19.65 -32.46 7.20
C LEU A 36 18.37 -32.72 6.40
N GLU A 37 17.42 -31.77 6.44
CA GLU A 37 16.19 -31.88 5.67
C GLU A 37 16.47 -31.81 4.17
N LEU A 38 17.35 -30.89 3.72
CA LEU A 38 17.80 -30.79 2.34
C LEU A 38 18.48 -32.10 1.86
N ILE A 39 19.31 -32.71 2.70
CA ILE A 39 19.96 -34.00 2.38
C ILE A 39 18.91 -35.12 2.26
N ARG A 40 17.90 -35.13 3.13
CA ARG A 40 16.85 -36.13 3.18
C ARG A 40 15.92 -36.05 1.98
N THR A 41 15.43 -34.79 1.64
CA THR A 41 14.44 -34.57 0.60
C THR A 41 15.07 -34.46 -0.78
N ARG A 42 16.30 -33.98 -0.87
CA ARG A 42 17.00 -33.58 -2.09
C ARG A 42 16.28 -32.46 -2.87
N GLU A 43 15.33 -31.80 -2.25
CA GLU A 43 14.57 -30.72 -2.84
C GLU A 43 15.22 -29.38 -2.50
N ARG A 44 15.24 -28.46 -3.45
CA ARG A 44 15.70 -27.09 -3.23
C ARG A 44 14.86 -26.41 -2.14
N MET A 45 15.53 -25.83 -1.16
CA MET A 45 14.90 -25.06 -0.10
C MET A 45 15.06 -23.59 -0.33
N GLU A 46 13.95 -22.86 -0.21
CA GLU A 46 13.91 -21.40 -0.29
C GLU A 46 13.20 -20.88 0.96
N MET A 47 13.86 -19.96 1.67
CA MET A 47 13.35 -19.46 2.94
C MET A 47 13.68 -17.98 3.12
N GLN A 48 12.79 -17.31 3.84
CA GLN A 48 12.98 -15.92 4.23
C GLN A 48 13.18 -15.86 5.74
N GLU A 49 14.20 -15.14 6.16
CA GLU A 49 14.59 -15.06 7.57
C GLU A 49 14.87 -13.61 7.96
N THR A 50 14.57 -13.29 9.22
CA THR A 50 14.96 -12.01 9.79
C THR A 50 16.16 -12.22 10.71
N TYR A 51 17.19 -11.42 10.56
CA TYR A 51 18.33 -11.39 11.47
C TYR A 51 18.63 -9.96 11.94
N VAL A 52 19.32 -9.86 13.06
CA VAL A 52 19.75 -8.58 13.60
C VAL A 52 21.26 -8.42 13.35
N THR A 53 21.64 -7.33 12.72
CA THR A 53 23.07 -7.02 12.45
C THR A 53 23.83 -6.76 13.75
N ALA A 54 25.14 -6.71 13.66
CA ALA A 54 26.00 -6.33 14.80
C ALA A 54 25.70 -4.92 15.35
N THR A 55 25.10 -4.05 14.53
CA THR A 55 24.65 -2.70 14.89
C THR A 55 23.24 -2.66 15.49
N GLY A 56 22.55 -3.79 15.62
CA GLY A 56 21.19 -3.88 16.15
C GLY A 56 20.08 -3.64 15.12
N GLU A 57 20.41 -3.49 13.83
CA GLU A 57 19.43 -3.27 12.77
C GLU A 57 18.83 -4.59 12.30
N PRO A 58 17.48 -4.72 12.24
CA PRO A 58 16.83 -5.89 11.64
C PRO A 58 17.04 -5.87 10.12
N ARG A 59 17.34 -7.04 9.55
CA ARG A 59 17.48 -7.28 8.12
C ARG A 59 16.68 -8.50 7.73
N ILE A 60 16.14 -8.48 6.52
CA ILE A 60 15.40 -9.58 5.94
C ILE A 60 16.26 -10.19 4.85
N VAL A 61 16.51 -11.49 4.97
CA VAL A 61 17.37 -12.23 4.05
C VAL A 61 16.56 -13.32 3.37
N GLN A 62 16.67 -13.38 2.06
CA GLN A 62 16.19 -14.50 1.27
C GLN A 62 17.35 -15.50 1.13
N THR A 63 17.14 -16.75 1.52
CA THR A 63 18.13 -17.83 1.43
C THR A 63 17.62 -18.91 0.51
N LEU A 64 18.46 -19.32 -0.42
CA LEU A 64 18.26 -20.47 -1.28
C LEU A 64 19.33 -21.51 -0.96
N LYS A 65 18.92 -22.74 -0.63
CA LYS A 65 19.84 -23.89 -0.42
C LYS A 65 19.54 -24.99 -1.44
N THR A 66 20.57 -25.56 -1.99
CA THR A 66 20.46 -26.70 -2.92
C THR A 66 21.58 -27.69 -2.71
N LEU A 67 21.29 -28.95 -3.05
CA LEU A 67 22.28 -30.05 -3.00
C LEU A 67 22.92 -30.19 -4.39
N VAL A 68 24.25 -30.19 -4.43
CA VAL A 68 25.02 -30.42 -5.65
C VAL A 68 25.67 -31.80 -5.56
N PRO A 69 25.25 -32.74 -6.42
CA PRO A 69 25.86 -34.06 -6.44
C PRO A 69 27.30 -33.98 -6.98
N LEU A 70 28.20 -34.70 -6.36
CA LEU A 70 29.59 -34.87 -6.81
C LEU A 70 29.84 -36.37 -7.12
N GLU A 71 30.41 -36.66 -8.29
CA GLU A 71 30.75 -38.02 -8.67
C GLU A 71 31.78 -38.64 -7.70
N GLY A 72 31.41 -39.78 -7.08
CA GLY A 72 32.26 -40.50 -6.17
C GLY A 72 32.59 -39.83 -4.82
N ARG A 73 31.86 -38.74 -4.49
CA ARG A 73 32.07 -37.98 -3.24
C ARG A 73 30.74 -37.66 -2.55
N THR A 74 30.84 -37.21 -1.31
CA THR A 74 29.70 -36.65 -0.57
C THR A 74 29.18 -35.41 -1.31
N PRO A 75 27.84 -35.27 -1.52
CA PRO A 75 27.27 -34.10 -2.14
C PRO A 75 27.54 -32.81 -1.34
N LEU A 76 27.61 -31.70 -2.01
CA LEU A 76 27.80 -30.40 -1.37
C LEU A 76 26.45 -29.69 -1.23
N ILE A 77 26.26 -28.97 -0.13
CA ILE A 77 25.19 -27.99 0.03
C ILE A 77 25.74 -26.63 -0.41
N ILE A 78 25.03 -26.01 -1.34
CA ILE A 78 25.28 -24.60 -1.74
C ILE A 78 24.13 -23.77 -1.21
N GLY A 79 24.46 -22.78 -0.37
CA GLY A 79 23.55 -21.75 0.12
C GLY A 79 23.89 -20.39 -0.47
N ILE A 80 22.89 -19.69 -0.98
CA ILE A 80 22.98 -18.29 -1.43
C ILE A 80 22.01 -17.48 -0.61
N SER A 81 22.49 -16.45 0.04
CA SER A 81 21.66 -15.54 0.83
C SER A 81 21.87 -14.10 0.36
N TRP A 82 20.77 -13.37 0.19
CA TRP A 82 20.82 -11.95 -0.18
C TRP A 82 19.85 -11.14 0.65
N ASP A 83 20.26 -9.93 1.00
CA ASP A 83 19.47 -8.97 1.78
C ASP A 83 18.37 -8.38 0.89
N ILE A 84 17.11 -8.58 1.29
CA ILE A 84 15.92 -8.06 0.60
C ILE A 84 15.21 -6.98 1.40
N THR A 85 15.82 -6.46 2.47
CA THR A 85 15.20 -5.48 3.37
C THR A 85 14.72 -4.25 2.61
N ASN A 86 15.56 -3.69 1.74
CA ASN A 86 15.20 -2.52 0.95
C ASN A 86 14.07 -2.81 -0.04
N ILE A 87 14.07 -4.00 -0.66
CA ILE A 87 13.03 -4.41 -1.61
C ILE A 87 11.69 -4.51 -0.88
N GLN A 88 11.66 -5.15 0.28
CA GLN A 88 10.46 -5.29 1.10
C GLN A 88 9.92 -3.94 1.60
N ASN A 89 10.81 -3.04 2.03
CA ASN A 89 10.40 -1.71 2.47
C ASN A 89 9.79 -0.91 1.31
N ILE A 90 10.43 -0.91 0.13
CA ILE A 90 9.88 -0.23 -1.05
C ILE A 90 8.54 -0.83 -1.47
N GLU A 91 8.40 -2.15 -1.44
CA GLU A 91 7.14 -2.83 -1.74
C GLU A 91 6.02 -2.41 -0.78
N GLN A 92 6.31 -2.34 0.51
CA GLN A 92 5.35 -1.87 1.51
C GLN A 92 4.97 -0.40 1.34
N GLU A 93 5.94 0.47 1.05
CA GLU A 93 5.69 1.88 0.75
C GLU A 93 4.81 2.03 -0.49
N LEU A 94 5.07 1.24 -1.54
CA LEU A 94 4.28 1.26 -2.77
C LEU A 94 2.83 0.80 -2.52
N ILE A 95 2.65 -0.29 -1.76
CA ILE A 95 1.31 -0.77 -1.37
C ILE A 95 0.56 0.31 -0.59
N PHE A 96 1.20 0.96 0.38
CA PHE A 96 0.59 2.02 1.16
C PHE A 96 0.20 3.24 0.31
N ALA A 97 1.11 3.68 -0.58
CA ALA A 97 0.85 4.78 -1.50
C ALA A 97 -0.31 4.48 -2.46
N ARG A 98 -0.37 3.23 -2.96
CA ARG A 98 -1.47 2.76 -3.81
C ARG A 98 -2.81 2.79 -3.08
N ILE A 99 -2.87 2.24 -1.87
CA ILE A 99 -4.11 2.23 -1.06
C ILE A 99 -4.60 3.67 -0.82
N LYS A 100 -3.68 4.59 -0.49
CA LYS A 100 -4.00 6.00 -0.27
C LYS A 100 -4.54 6.67 -1.54
N ALA A 101 -3.94 6.39 -2.70
CA ALA A 101 -4.41 6.90 -3.98
C ALA A 101 -5.81 6.35 -4.33
N GLU A 102 -6.05 5.04 -4.18
CA GLU A 102 -7.35 4.40 -4.43
C GLU A 102 -8.44 4.96 -3.49
N GLN A 103 -8.12 5.23 -2.23
CA GLN A 103 -9.05 5.86 -1.30
C GLN A 103 -9.41 7.29 -1.73
N SER A 104 -8.41 8.08 -2.14
CA SER A 104 -8.62 9.45 -2.65
C SER A 104 -9.53 9.43 -3.88
N ASP A 105 -9.29 8.54 -4.83
CA ASP A 105 -10.11 8.42 -6.04
C ASP A 105 -11.56 8.03 -5.75
N ARG A 106 -11.77 7.10 -4.81
CA ARG A 106 -13.13 6.72 -4.36
C ARG A 106 -13.86 7.88 -3.71
N LEU A 107 -13.19 8.65 -2.84
CA LEU A 107 -13.77 9.83 -2.21
C LEU A 107 -14.13 10.90 -3.25
N LYS A 108 -13.27 11.17 -4.23
CA LYS A 108 -13.55 12.10 -5.33
C LYS A 108 -14.75 11.66 -6.16
N THR A 109 -14.83 10.37 -6.50
CA THR A 109 -15.94 9.83 -7.27
C THR A 109 -17.27 9.93 -6.51
N ALA A 110 -17.28 9.57 -5.23
CA ALA A 110 -18.46 9.70 -4.38
C ALA A 110 -18.88 11.16 -4.19
N PHE A 111 -17.92 12.05 -4.01
CA PHE A 111 -18.16 13.50 -3.93
C PHE A 111 -18.84 14.03 -5.19
N LEU A 112 -18.27 13.73 -6.38
CA LEU A 112 -18.86 14.17 -7.66
C LEU A 112 -20.27 13.63 -7.89
N ALA A 113 -20.52 12.36 -7.51
CA ALA A 113 -21.84 11.76 -7.59
C ALA A 113 -22.85 12.47 -6.69
N ASN A 114 -22.49 12.74 -5.44
CA ASN A 114 -23.34 13.46 -4.48
C ASN A 114 -23.60 14.90 -4.94
N MET A 115 -22.55 15.61 -5.38
CA MET A 115 -22.71 16.97 -5.90
C MET A 115 -23.63 17.04 -7.11
N SER A 116 -23.56 16.04 -7.99
CA SER A 116 -24.46 15.96 -9.15
C SER A 116 -25.91 15.82 -8.72
N HIS A 117 -26.21 15.09 -7.65
CA HIS A 117 -27.55 14.98 -7.08
C HIS A 117 -28.00 16.25 -6.39
N GLU A 118 -27.13 16.87 -5.58
CA GLU A 118 -27.42 18.11 -4.86
C GLU A 118 -27.67 19.29 -5.81
N ILE A 119 -26.99 19.35 -6.94
CA ILE A 119 -27.20 20.35 -8.01
C ILE A 119 -28.50 20.08 -8.77
N ARG A 120 -28.79 18.83 -9.08
CA ARG A 120 -29.95 18.46 -9.92
C ARG A 120 -31.29 18.82 -9.26
N THR A 121 -31.40 18.66 -7.96
CA THR A 121 -32.65 18.89 -7.22
C THR A 121 -33.13 20.36 -7.33
N PRO A 122 -32.34 21.36 -6.93
CA PRO A 122 -32.75 22.76 -7.09
C PRO A 122 -32.88 23.17 -8.55
N LEU A 123 -32.03 22.64 -9.44
CA LEU A 123 -32.11 22.96 -10.87
C LEU A 123 -33.45 22.47 -11.47
N ASN A 124 -33.89 21.27 -11.15
CA ASN A 124 -35.17 20.74 -11.61
C ASN A 124 -36.34 21.55 -11.05
N ALA A 125 -36.26 22.05 -9.82
CA ALA A 125 -37.25 22.93 -9.24
C ALA A 125 -37.31 24.27 -10.01
N ILE A 126 -36.16 24.88 -10.25
CA ILE A 126 -36.10 26.15 -11.04
C ILE A 126 -36.70 25.95 -12.43
N VAL A 127 -36.33 24.91 -13.16
CA VAL A 127 -36.87 24.63 -14.50
C VAL A 127 -38.35 24.34 -14.47
N GLY A 128 -38.82 23.50 -13.52
CA GLY A 128 -40.22 23.14 -13.40
C GLY A 128 -41.13 24.33 -13.07
N PHE A 129 -40.73 25.13 -12.09
CA PHE A 129 -41.51 26.29 -11.69
C PHE A 129 -41.41 27.46 -12.71
N SER A 130 -40.32 27.58 -13.46
CA SER A 130 -40.24 28.51 -14.59
C SER A 130 -41.26 28.14 -15.67
N HIS A 131 -41.48 26.87 -15.97
CA HIS A 131 -42.57 26.46 -16.89
C HIS A 131 -43.95 26.79 -16.35
N LEU A 132 -44.20 26.48 -15.04
CA LEU A 132 -45.48 26.81 -14.42
C LEU A 132 -45.74 28.32 -14.41
N MET A 133 -44.72 29.15 -14.26
CA MET A 133 -44.83 30.59 -14.29
C MET A 133 -45.36 31.11 -15.64
N THR A 134 -45.06 30.40 -16.76
CA THR A 134 -45.55 30.83 -18.10
C THR A 134 -47.05 30.58 -18.31
N ILE A 135 -47.68 29.78 -17.46
CA ILE A 135 -49.11 29.38 -17.54
C ILE A 135 -49.87 29.76 -16.26
N ALA A 136 -49.31 30.60 -15.41
CA ALA A 136 -49.95 31.07 -14.19
C ALA A 136 -51.12 32.00 -14.55
N ASP A 137 -52.29 31.74 -13.98
CA ASP A 137 -53.53 32.46 -14.28
C ASP A 137 -53.84 33.58 -13.26
N ASN A 138 -53.06 33.66 -12.17
CA ASN A 138 -53.27 34.64 -11.11
C ASN A 138 -51.95 35.09 -10.45
N ALA A 139 -51.97 36.28 -9.84
CA ALA A 139 -50.81 36.90 -9.20
C ALA A 139 -50.28 36.14 -7.96
N GLU A 140 -51.11 35.30 -7.33
CA GLU A 140 -50.73 34.53 -6.16
C GLU A 140 -49.85 33.34 -6.56
N ASP A 141 -50.19 32.65 -7.64
CA ASP A 141 -49.40 31.56 -8.22
C ASP A 141 -48.08 32.11 -8.81
N GLU A 142 -48.12 33.25 -9.53
CA GLU A 142 -46.89 33.89 -10.03
C GLU A 142 -45.91 34.19 -8.88
N LYS A 143 -46.40 34.74 -7.79
CA LYS A 143 -45.58 35.03 -6.62
C LYS A 143 -45.02 33.80 -5.99
N LEU A 144 -45.82 32.75 -5.79
CA LEU A 144 -45.39 31.47 -5.22
C LEU A 144 -44.31 30.83 -6.06
N TYR A 145 -44.47 30.78 -7.39
CA TYR A 145 -43.46 30.17 -8.29
C TYR A 145 -42.19 30.98 -8.32
N SER A 146 -42.28 32.32 -8.29
CA SER A 146 -41.10 33.21 -8.19
C SER A 146 -40.31 32.98 -6.89
N ASP A 147 -41.00 32.90 -5.78
CA ASP A 147 -40.37 32.65 -4.47
C ASP A 147 -39.62 31.29 -4.44
N ILE A 148 -40.25 30.25 -5.01
CA ILE A 148 -39.63 28.89 -5.10
C ILE A 148 -38.37 28.95 -6.02
N ILE A 149 -38.46 29.63 -7.18
CA ILE A 149 -37.32 29.78 -8.09
C ILE A 149 -36.18 30.52 -7.40
N ASN A 150 -36.44 31.62 -6.73
CA ASN A 150 -35.44 32.37 -6.02
C ASN A 150 -34.75 31.56 -4.89
N GLN A 151 -35.53 30.90 -4.07
CA GLN A 151 -35.01 30.05 -2.99
C GLN A 151 -34.09 28.92 -3.52
N ASN A 152 -34.49 28.25 -4.61
CA ASN A 152 -33.68 27.20 -5.20
C ASN A 152 -32.42 27.76 -5.91
N SER A 153 -32.49 28.96 -6.45
CA SER A 153 -31.32 29.67 -7.01
C SER A 153 -30.30 30.03 -5.93
N GLU A 154 -30.74 30.50 -4.78
CA GLU A 154 -29.86 30.76 -3.62
C GLU A 154 -29.16 29.46 -3.13
N ILE A 155 -29.91 28.36 -3.02
CA ILE A 155 -29.35 27.05 -2.66
C ILE A 155 -28.27 26.63 -3.67
N LEU A 156 -28.52 26.78 -4.96
CA LEU A 156 -27.59 26.42 -6.01
C LEU A 156 -26.31 27.27 -5.98
N LEU A 157 -26.45 28.57 -5.74
CA LEU A 157 -25.31 29.49 -5.60
C LEU A 157 -24.45 29.10 -4.37
N GLN A 158 -25.08 28.77 -3.26
CA GLN A 158 -24.37 28.31 -2.07
C GLN A 158 -23.57 27.03 -2.34
N LEU A 159 -24.17 26.02 -2.97
CA LEU A 159 -23.51 24.78 -3.35
C LEU A 159 -22.31 25.02 -4.27
N ILE A 160 -22.42 25.93 -5.24
CA ILE A 160 -21.31 26.30 -6.12
C ILE A 160 -20.16 26.92 -5.32
N ASN A 161 -20.47 27.84 -4.40
CA ASN A 161 -19.46 28.44 -3.55
C ASN A 161 -18.75 27.42 -2.66
N ASP A 162 -19.50 26.49 -2.05
CA ASP A 162 -18.95 25.40 -1.23
C ASP A 162 -17.99 24.52 -2.05
N ILE A 163 -18.36 24.18 -3.29
CA ILE A 163 -17.50 23.40 -4.22
C ILE A 163 -16.21 24.20 -4.57
N LEU A 164 -16.33 25.49 -4.84
CA LEU A 164 -15.18 26.34 -5.17
C LEU A 164 -14.22 26.47 -3.98
N ASP A 165 -14.76 26.61 -2.78
CA ASP A 165 -13.93 26.70 -1.56
C ASP A 165 -13.22 25.39 -1.27
N LEU A 166 -13.90 24.23 -1.47
CA LEU A 166 -13.25 22.94 -1.39
C LEU A 166 -12.13 22.78 -2.42
N ALA A 167 -12.37 23.22 -3.66
CA ALA A 167 -11.34 23.19 -4.72
C ALA A 167 -10.12 24.06 -4.39
N LYS A 168 -10.31 25.22 -3.74
CA LYS A 168 -9.20 26.07 -3.27
C LYS A 168 -8.41 25.40 -2.14
N ILE A 169 -9.11 24.70 -1.21
CA ILE A 169 -8.46 23.94 -0.14
C ILE A 169 -7.59 22.82 -0.73
N GLU A 170 -8.13 22.04 -1.67
CA GLU A 170 -7.37 20.98 -2.35
C GLU A 170 -6.16 21.50 -3.12
N ALA A 171 -6.28 22.69 -3.74
CA ALA A 171 -5.20 23.34 -4.46
C ALA A 171 -4.16 24.03 -3.53
N GLY A 172 -4.41 24.07 -2.22
CA GLY A 172 -3.54 24.78 -1.27
C GLY A 172 -3.51 26.30 -1.44
N THR A 173 -4.56 26.88 -2.07
CA THR A 173 -4.66 28.31 -2.40
C THR A 173 -5.60 29.08 -1.49
N LEU A 174 -6.13 28.44 -0.45
CA LEU A 174 -6.91 29.14 0.58
C LEU A 174 -5.91 29.82 1.55
N GLU A 175 -5.84 31.13 1.52
CA GLU A 175 -5.18 31.95 2.55
C GLU A 175 -6.08 32.06 3.80
#